data_e82cd7e8c61be4acc3a810c186c14f0e
#
_entry.id   e82cd7e8c61be4acc3a810c186c14f0e
#
_cell.length_a   1.000
_cell.length_b   1.000
_cell.length_c   1.000
_cell.angle_alpha   90.00
_cell.angle_beta   90.00
_cell.angle_gamma   90.00
#
_symmetry.space_group_name_H-M   'P 1'
#
loop_
_entity.id
_entity.type
_entity.pdbx_description
1 polymer ?
#
loop_
_entity_poly.entity_id
_entity_poly.type
_entity_poly.pdbx_seq_one_letter_code
_entity_poly.pdbx_strand_id
1 'polypeptide(L)'
;VTDSTVTMRLAANNGGYIDFDYKLLPDAYMVNFTIRANGMQNFFPPALNTVNINWRQRARQLEKGFSFEQRYTSLTYKPVEKSSDYLNEMKEAKEDVTDRLDWIAFKNQFFSSVLIADQDFDKASLTSTPQQEGSGYMKNYTADMTTFFDPTGKQPTDMQFYFGPNHFKTLLNSNDLSLSQKDLELEDLVYLGWPIIRWVNRWFTINLFDWLSGWGLSMGVVLLLMTIIVKVLVYPATYKSYMSSAKMRVLKPYINEIN
;
A
#
# COMPACT_ATOMS: atom_id res chain seq x y z
N VAL A 1 -22.07 -13.42 -16.14
CA VAL A 1 -22.02 -12.21 -15.28
C VAL A 1 -23.10 -12.36 -14.24
N THR A 2 -22.76 -12.16 -13.00
CA THR A 2 -23.70 -12.03 -11.87
C THR A 2 -23.46 -10.66 -11.21
N ASP A 3 -24.23 -10.32 -10.20
CA ASP A 3 -24.08 -9.02 -9.51
C ASP A 3 -22.69 -8.78 -8.91
N SER A 4 -21.93 -9.84 -8.61
CA SER A 4 -20.61 -9.75 -7.99
C SER A 4 -19.50 -10.49 -8.76
N THR A 5 -19.80 -11.18 -9.86
CA THR A 5 -18.82 -11.98 -10.61
C THR A 5 -18.87 -11.73 -12.12
N VAL A 6 -17.69 -11.68 -12.74
CA VAL A 6 -17.52 -11.58 -14.20
C VAL A 6 -16.46 -12.57 -14.62
N THR A 7 -16.77 -13.41 -15.62
CA THR A 7 -15.80 -14.26 -16.29
C THR A 7 -15.55 -13.75 -17.71
N MET A 8 -14.29 -13.52 -18.05
CA MET A 8 -13.85 -13.21 -19.40
C MET A 8 -13.13 -14.43 -19.94
N ARG A 9 -13.55 -14.94 -21.12
CA ARG A 9 -13.00 -16.15 -21.72
C ARG A 9 -12.19 -15.84 -22.98
N LEU A 10 -10.94 -16.28 -22.97
CA LEU A 10 -10.09 -16.36 -24.16
C LEU A 10 -10.16 -17.78 -24.73
N ALA A 11 -10.90 -17.94 -25.83
CA ALA A 11 -11.07 -19.23 -26.49
C ALA A 11 -9.94 -19.47 -27.51
N ALA A 12 -9.46 -20.72 -27.58
CA ALA A 12 -8.53 -21.19 -28.59
C ALA A 12 -9.26 -22.01 -29.65
N ASN A 13 -8.68 -22.09 -30.86
CA ASN A 13 -9.30 -22.75 -32.03
C ASN A 13 -9.55 -24.27 -31.90
N ASN A 14 -8.92 -24.91 -30.90
CA ASN A 14 -9.06 -26.35 -30.63
C ASN A 14 -10.10 -26.69 -29.56
N GLY A 15 -10.87 -25.72 -29.09
CA GLY A 15 -11.84 -25.88 -28.02
C GLY A 15 -11.27 -25.66 -26.60
N GLY A 16 -9.94 -25.44 -26.45
CA GLY A 16 -9.35 -25.01 -25.19
C GLY A 16 -9.65 -23.54 -24.89
N TYR A 17 -9.55 -23.12 -23.65
CA TYR A 17 -9.78 -21.75 -23.27
C TYR A 17 -9.06 -21.38 -21.95
N ILE A 18 -8.90 -20.09 -21.75
CA ILE A 18 -8.46 -19.50 -20.47
C ILE A 18 -9.57 -18.61 -19.97
N ASP A 19 -10.02 -18.83 -18.75
CA ASP A 19 -10.97 -17.98 -18.03
C ASP A 19 -10.24 -17.04 -17.11
N PHE A 20 -10.66 -15.79 -17.13
CA PHE A 20 -10.28 -14.72 -16.23
C PHE A 20 -11.50 -14.38 -15.38
N ASP A 21 -11.52 -14.90 -14.15
CA ASP A 21 -12.64 -14.77 -13.24
C ASP A 21 -12.38 -13.62 -12.27
N TYR A 22 -13.29 -12.67 -12.22
CA TYR A 22 -13.27 -11.56 -11.26
C TYR A 22 -14.45 -11.71 -10.32
N LYS A 23 -14.20 -11.60 -9.01
CA LYS A 23 -15.23 -11.63 -7.97
C LYS A 23 -15.04 -10.48 -7.00
N LEU A 24 -15.99 -9.54 -7.00
CA LEU A 24 -16.03 -8.47 -6.02
C LEU A 24 -16.46 -9.04 -4.65
N LEU A 25 -15.68 -8.73 -3.61
CA LEU A 25 -16.04 -9.11 -2.25
C LEU A 25 -17.03 -8.09 -1.67
N PRO A 26 -18.07 -8.55 -0.94
CA PRO A 26 -19.06 -7.65 -0.34
C PRO A 26 -18.39 -6.78 0.75
N ASP A 27 -18.82 -5.54 0.83
CA ASP A 27 -18.38 -4.56 1.84
C ASP A 27 -16.85 -4.40 1.97
N ALA A 28 -16.13 -4.68 0.87
CA ALA A 28 -14.67 -4.64 0.84
C ALA A 28 -14.16 -3.96 -0.44
N TYR A 29 -12.94 -3.44 -0.37
CA TYR A 29 -12.22 -2.89 -1.52
C TYR A 29 -11.39 -3.94 -2.25
N MET A 30 -11.73 -5.22 -2.08
CA MET A 30 -11.00 -6.36 -2.63
C MET A 30 -11.78 -7.01 -3.76
N VAL A 31 -11.04 -7.40 -4.82
CA VAL A 31 -11.55 -8.18 -5.95
C VAL A 31 -10.68 -9.41 -6.10
N ASN A 32 -11.26 -10.59 -5.94
CA ASN A 32 -10.55 -11.83 -6.28
C ASN A 32 -10.42 -11.95 -7.80
N PHE A 33 -9.24 -12.32 -8.25
CA PHE A 33 -8.91 -12.49 -9.65
C PHE A 33 -8.24 -13.85 -9.86
N THR A 34 -8.88 -14.73 -10.60
CA THR A 34 -8.40 -16.09 -10.85
C THR A 34 -8.20 -16.32 -12.35
N ILE A 35 -7.04 -16.83 -12.72
CA ILE A 35 -6.77 -17.30 -14.09
C ILE A 35 -6.84 -18.82 -14.09
N ARG A 36 -7.65 -19.40 -14.97
CA ARG A 36 -7.82 -20.84 -15.09
C ARG A 36 -7.77 -21.29 -16.53
N ALA A 37 -6.83 -22.18 -16.84
CA ALA A 37 -6.76 -22.84 -18.14
C ALA A 37 -7.71 -24.05 -18.21
N ASN A 38 -8.20 -24.36 -19.39
CA ASN A 38 -8.95 -25.57 -19.66
C ASN A 38 -8.61 -26.08 -21.09
N GLY A 39 -8.11 -27.30 -21.17
CA GLY A 39 -7.73 -27.90 -22.46
C GLY A 39 -6.56 -27.22 -23.17
N MET A 40 -5.72 -26.44 -22.42
CA MET A 40 -4.64 -25.63 -22.99
C MET A 40 -3.26 -26.30 -22.95
N GLN A 41 -3.13 -27.46 -22.35
CA GLN A 41 -1.84 -28.16 -22.16
C GLN A 41 -1.08 -28.45 -23.49
N ASN A 42 -1.78 -28.56 -24.60
CA ASN A 42 -1.16 -28.82 -25.92
C ASN A 42 -0.77 -27.53 -26.66
N PHE A 43 -1.14 -26.36 -26.14
CA PHE A 43 -0.79 -25.05 -26.74
C PHE A 43 0.51 -24.49 -26.19
N PHE A 44 0.91 -24.94 -25.03
CA PHE A 44 2.08 -24.44 -24.32
C PHE A 44 3.17 -25.51 -24.25
N PRO A 45 4.44 -25.11 -24.20
CA PRO A 45 5.52 -26.05 -23.91
C PRO A 45 5.28 -26.80 -22.59
N PRO A 46 5.62 -28.11 -22.50
CA PRO A 46 5.39 -28.91 -21.28
C PRO A 46 6.05 -28.35 -20.01
N ALA A 47 7.09 -27.56 -20.19
CA ALA A 47 7.81 -26.93 -19.08
C ALA A 47 7.23 -25.58 -18.66
N LEU A 48 6.18 -25.08 -19.34
CA LEU A 48 5.58 -23.79 -18.97
C LEU A 48 4.80 -23.93 -17.66
N ASN A 49 5.24 -23.23 -16.65
CA ASN A 49 4.63 -23.19 -15.32
C ASN A 49 4.48 -21.77 -14.78
N THR A 50 4.71 -20.76 -15.62
CA THR A 50 4.61 -19.35 -15.22
C THR A 50 3.93 -18.52 -16.29
N VAL A 51 3.33 -17.39 -15.88
CA VAL A 51 2.79 -16.36 -16.75
C VAL A 51 3.41 -15.00 -16.41
N ASN A 52 3.68 -14.21 -17.44
CA ASN A 52 4.12 -12.83 -17.29
C ASN A 52 2.91 -11.90 -17.24
N ILE A 53 2.89 -11.02 -16.27
CA ILE A 53 1.89 -9.98 -16.10
C ILE A 53 2.59 -8.63 -16.30
N ASN A 54 2.09 -7.84 -17.24
CA ASN A 54 2.49 -6.46 -17.43
C ASN A 54 1.37 -5.55 -16.93
N TRP A 55 1.56 -4.95 -15.76
CA TRP A 55 0.60 -4.06 -15.15
C TRP A 55 1.07 -2.63 -15.25
N ARG A 56 0.22 -1.75 -15.78
CA ARG A 56 0.54 -0.34 -16.02
C ARG A 56 -0.56 0.56 -15.50
N GLN A 57 -0.17 1.69 -14.91
CA GLN A 57 -1.10 2.71 -14.47
C GLN A 57 -0.49 4.11 -14.66
N ARG A 58 -1.32 5.03 -15.13
CA ARG A 58 -1.03 6.45 -15.05
C ARG A 58 -1.70 7.03 -13.81
N ALA A 59 -0.92 7.34 -12.80
CA ALA A 59 -1.40 7.94 -11.57
C ALA A 59 -1.89 9.37 -11.85
N ARG A 60 -3.20 9.60 -11.77
CA ARG A 60 -3.81 10.90 -12.01
C ARG A 60 -3.55 11.83 -10.83
N GLN A 61 -3.30 13.12 -11.11
CA GLN A 61 -3.31 14.14 -10.08
C GLN A 61 -4.73 14.31 -9.53
N LEU A 62 -4.90 14.19 -8.22
CA LEU A 62 -6.19 14.31 -7.53
C LEU A 62 -6.26 15.58 -6.67
N GLU A 63 -5.10 16.09 -6.23
CA GLU A 63 -4.98 17.22 -5.33
C GLU A 63 -4.45 18.47 -6.03
N LYS A 64 -4.72 19.65 -5.46
CA LYS A 64 -4.26 20.93 -6.03
C LYS A 64 -2.74 21.13 -5.92
N GLY A 65 -2.12 20.57 -4.90
CA GLY A 65 -0.70 20.74 -4.61
C GLY A 65 0.17 19.67 -5.23
N PHE A 66 0.58 19.83 -6.52
CA PHE A 66 1.39 18.85 -7.25
C PHE A 66 2.61 18.36 -6.46
N SER A 67 3.48 19.27 -6.01
CA SER A 67 4.71 18.92 -5.29
C SER A 67 4.45 18.23 -3.94
N PHE A 68 3.30 18.50 -3.30
CA PHE A 68 2.91 17.83 -2.07
C PHE A 68 2.40 16.41 -2.36
N GLU A 69 1.48 16.25 -3.32
CA GLU A 69 0.94 14.96 -3.71
C GLU A 69 2.04 14.02 -4.22
N GLN A 70 3.03 14.55 -4.97
CA GLN A 70 4.15 13.79 -5.52
C GLN A 70 4.94 13.02 -4.46
N ARG A 71 5.12 13.60 -3.26
CA ARG A 71 5.86 12.98 -2.14
C ARG A 71 5.16 11.74 -1.56
N TYR A 72 3.86 11.62 -1.79
CA TYR A 72 3.03 10.51 -1.29
C TYR A 72 2.60 9.56 -2.39
N THR A 73 3.07 9.79 -3.62
CA THR A 73 2.75 8.98 -4.80
C THR A 73 3.95 8.10 -5.13
N SER A 74 3.85 6.79 -4.89
CA SER A 74 4.96 5.84 -5.02
C SER A 74 4.53 4.50 -5.63
N LEU A 75 5.46 3.82 -6.28
CA LEU A 75 5.37 2.40 -6.54
C LEU A 75 6.00 1.70 -5.33
N THR A 76 5.18 0.94 -4.61
CA THR A 76 5.55 0.23 -3.39
C THR A 76 5.40 -1.27 -3.62
N TYR A 77 6.24 -2.08 -3.01
CA TYR A 77 6.19 -3.53 -3.13
C TYR A 77 6.57 -4.21 -1.81
N LYS A 78 6.11 -5.42 -1.62
CA LYS A 78 6.32 -6.21 -0.40
C LYS A 78 7.03 -7.50 -0.75
N PRO A 79 8.35 -7.61 -0.46
CA PRO A 79 9.03 -8.89 -0.52
C PRO A 79 8.50 -9.84 0.57
N VAL A 80 8.48 -11.14 0.25
CA VAL A 80 8.08 -12.18 1.20
C VAL A 80 9.00 -12.15 2.41
N GLU A 81 8.41 -12.19 3.62
CA GLU A 81 9.13 -12.19 4.92
C GLU A 81 10.03 -10.96 5.17
N LYS A 82 9.90 -9.89 4.40
CA LYS A 82 10.61 -8.62 4.60
C LYS A 82 9.62 -7.47 4.71
N SER A 83 10.05 -6.33 5.23
CA SER A 83 9.24 -5.10 5.23
C SER A 83 9.02 -4.61 3.79
N SER A 84 7.90 -3.90 3.58
CA SER A 84 7.62 -3.22 2.32
C SER A 84 8.69 -2.19 1.98
N ASP A 85 8.95 -2.00 0.68
CA ASP A 85 9.88 -1.01 0.15
C ASP A 85 9.21 -0.24 -1.02
N TYR A 86 9.81 0.86 -1.45
CA TYR A 86 9.24 1.70 -2.49
C TYR A 86 10.30 2.36 -3.37
N LEU A 87 9.96 2.59 -4.64
CA LEU A 87 10.81 3.32 -5.56
C LEU A 87 10.84 4.82 -5.22
N ASN A 88 11.95 5.49 -5.56
CA ASN A 88 12.12 6.92 -5.32
C ASN A 88 10.94 7.74 -5.85
N GLU A 89 10.33 8.57 -4.97
CA GLU A 89 9.13 9.33 -5.32
C GLU A 89 9.40 10.58 -6.15
N MET A 90 10.64 11.09 -6.14
CA MET A 90 10.95 12.38 -6.78
C MET A 90 11.63 12.25 -8.13
N LYS A 91 12.19 11.08 -8.44
CA LYS A 91 12.98 10.84 -9.64
C LYS A 91 12.46 9.63 -10.40
N GLU A 92 12.82 9.55 -11.67
CA GLU A 92 12.66 8.30 -12.40
C GLU A 92 13.46 7.21 -11.70
N ALA A 93 12.80 6.08 -11.45
CA ALA A 93 13.40 4.94 -10.80
C ALA A 93 12.98 3.65 -11.49
N LYS A 94 13.95 2.76 -11.64
CA LYS A 94 13.75 1.40 -12.13
C LYS A 94 14.45 0.44 -11.16
N GLU A 95 13.79 -0.66 -10.84
CA GLU A 95 14.33 -1.70 -9.99
C GLU A 95 13.95 -3.08 -10.50
N ASP A 96 14.91 -3.97 -10.59
CA ASP A 96 14.70 -5.37 -10.93
C ASP A 96 14.79 -6.18 -9.62
N VAL A 97 13.61 -6.54 -9.09
CA VAL A 97 13.49 -7.27 -7.82
C VAL A 97 13.56 -8.76 -8.10
N THR A 98 14.53 -9.42 -7.50
CA THR A 98 14.74 -10.88 -7.61
C THR A 98 14.15 -11.67 -6.45
N ASP A 99 13.83 -10.99 -5.35
CA ASP A 99 13.08 -11.59 -4.25
C ASP A 99 11.64 -11.89 -4.68
N ARG A 100 11.04 -12.92 -4.11
CA ARG A 100 9.61 -13.17 -4.28
C ARG A 100 8.80 -12.07 -3.60
N LEU A 101 7.70 -11.66 -4.21
CA LEU A 101 6.86 -10.57 -3.73
C LEU A 101 5.46 -11.07 -3.39
N ASP A 102 4.92 -10.64 -2.25
CA ASP A 102 3.52 -10.85 -1.87
C ASP A 102 2.59 -9.93 -2.67
N TRP A 103 2.99 -8.66 -2.83
CA TRP A 103 2.19 -7.69 -3.57
C TRP A 103 3.02 -6.52 -4.14
N ILE A 104 2.43 -5.85 -5.12
CA ILE A 104 2.90 -4.60 -5.72
C ILE A 104 1.76 -3.59 -5.66
N ALA A 105 2.06 -2.34 -5.30
CA ALA A 105 1.09 -1.26 -5.15
C ALA A 105 1.48 -0.02 -5.97
N PHE A 106 0.52 0.50 -6.72
CA PHE A 106 0.56 1.83 -7.31
C PHE A 106 -0.21 2.78 -6.40
N LYS A 107 0.54 3.51 -5.60
CA LYS A 107 0.02 4.34 -4.53
C LYS A 107 -0.10 5.79 -4.98
N ASN A 108 -1.26 6.40 -4.77
CA ASN A 108 -1.45 7.83 -4.72
C ASN A 108 -1.54 8.30 -3.26
N GLN A 109 -1.71 9.60 -3.02
CA GLN A 109 -1.77 10.16 -1.67
C GLN A 109 -2.85 9.50 -0.79
N PHE A 110 -4.07 9.36 -1.31
CA PHE A 110 -5.22 8.87 -0.53
C PHE A 110 -5.79 7.53 -0.99
N PHE A 111 -5.39 7.04 -2.16
CA PHE A 111 -5.88 5.78 -2.73
C PHE A 111 -4.74 4.96 -3.29
N SER A 112 -4.89 3.66 -3.24
CA SER A 112 -3.96 2.71 -3.84
C SER A 112 -4.67 1.68 -4.70
N SER A 113 -3.96 1.25 -5.74
CA SER A 113 -4.24 0.03 -6.50
C SER A 113 -3.16 -0.97 -6.13
N VAL A 114 -3.54 -2.12 -5.57
CA VAL A 114 -2.59 -3.17 -5.17
C VAL A 114 -2.93 -4.45 -5.92
N LEU A 115 -1.93 -5.13 -6.44
CA LEU A 115 -2.04 -6.48 -6.97
C LEU A 115 -1.29 -7.43 -6.04
N ILE A 116 -2.01 -8.41 -5.51
CA ILE A 116 -1.57 -9.37 -4.50
C ILE A 116 -1.56 -10.75 -5.17
N ALA A 117 -0.48 -11.50 -5.04
CA ALA A 117 -0.40 -12.87 -5.50
C ALA A 117 -0.62 -13.86 -4.35
N ASP A 118 -1.44 -14.87 -4.56
CA ASP A 118 -1.62 -15.96 -3.60
C ASP A 118 -0.37 -16.83 -3.47
N GLN A 119 0.28 -17.14 -4.60
CA GLN A 119 1.50 -17.95 -4.69
C GLN A 119 2.77 -17.13 -4.94
N ASP A 120 2.75 -15.85 -4.59
CA ASP A 120 3.83 -14.88 -4.79
C ASP A 120 4.11 -14.53 -6.27
N PHE A 121 4.75 -13.39 -6.49
CA PHE A 121 5.44 -13.09 -7.74
C PHE A 121 6.89 -13.54 -7.62
N ASP A 122 7.38 -14.35 -8.56
CA ASP A 122 8.75 -14.88 -8.50
C ASP A 122 9.82 -13.80 -8.64
N LYS A 123 9.54 -12.82 -9.51
CA LYS A 123 10.40 -11.67 -9.80
C LYS A 123 9.59 -10.54 -10.40
N ALA A 124 10.08 -9.32 -10.29
CA ALA A 124 9.45 -8.16 -10.92
C ALA A 124 10.48 -7.14 -11.42
N SER A 125 10.18 -6.50 -12.56
CA SER A 125 10.85 -5.29 -13.02
C SER A 125 9.89 -4.12 -12.83
N LEU A 126 10.25 -3.20 -11.96
CA LEU A 126 9.41 -2.10 -11.51
C LEU A 126 9.94 -0.78 -12.06
N THR A 127 9.08 0.04 -12.63
CA THR A 127 9.46 1.35 -13.17
C THR A 127 8.47 2.42 -12.72
N SER A 128 8.98 3.55 -12.25
CA SER A 128 8.21 4.73 -11.86
C SER A 128 8.79 5.96 -12.54
N THR A 129 8.02 6.57 -13.46
CA THR A 129 8.45 7.77 -14.21
C THR A 129 7.57 8.96 -13.82
N PRO A 130 8.13 9.95 -13.09
CA PRO A 130 7.41 11.18 -12.73
C PRO A 130 6.92 11.93 -13.96
N GLN A 131 5.77 12.59 -13.85
CA GLN A 131 5.22 13.45 -14.88
C GLN A 131 5.43 14.92 -14.52
N GLN A 132 5.29 15.80 -15.52
CA GLN A 132 5.42 17.24 -15.31
C GLN A 132 4.17 17.83 -14.67
N GLU A 133 4.35 18.87 -13.86
CA GLU A 133 3.26 19.68 -13.34
C GLU A 133 2.42 20.25 -14.49
N GLY A 134 1.10 20.21 -14.33
CA GLY A 134 0.16 20.64 -15.38
C GLY A 134 -0.21 19.55 -16.39
N SER A 135 0.43 18.37 -16.38
CA SER A 135 0.05 17.24 -17.25
C SER A 135 -1.27 16.56 -16.83
N GLY A 136 -1.74 16.82 -15.61
CA GLY A 136 -2.87 16.15 -15.00
C GLY A 136 -2.54 14.76 -14.42
N TYR A 137 -1.27 14.36 -14.45
CA TYR A 137 -0.79 13.08 -13.94
C TYR A 137 0.44 13.28 -13.07
N MET A 138 0.56 12.41 -12.06
CA MET A 138 1.70 12.40 -11.14
C MET A 138 2.84 11.53 -11.67
N LYS A 139 2.51 10.30 -12.10
CA LYS A 139 3.47 9.28 -12.52
C LYS A 139 2.90 8.30 -13.52
N ASN A 140 3.81 7.69 -14.29
CA ASN A 140 3.55 6.46 -15.01
C ASN A 140 4.22 5.31 -14.26
N TYR A 141 3.43 4.31 -13.90
CA TYR A 141 3.90 3.09 -13.28
C TYR A 141 3.88 1.93 -14.27
N THR A 142 4.89 1.10 -14.22
CA THR A 142 4.94 -0.18 -14.91
C THR A 142 5.52 -1.23 -13.96
N ALA A 143 4.84 -2.37 -13.86
CA ALA A 143 5.31 -3.54 -13.17
C ALA A 143 5.21 -4.74 -14.12
N ASP A 144 6.35 -5.28 -14.50
CA ASP A 144 6.46 -6.52 -15.24
C ASP A 144 6.83 -7.62 -14.25
N MET A 145 5.94 -8.57 -14.03
CA MET A 145 6.09 -9.60 -13.01
C MET A 145 5.75 -10.99 -13.54
N THR A 146 6.27 -12.01 -12.88
CA THR A 146 6.03 -13.41 -13.23
C THR A 146 5.41 -14.11 -12.04
N THR A 147 4.39 -14.91 -12.27
CA THR A 147 3.74 -15.75 -11.26
C THR A 147 3.43 -17.13 -11.79
N PHE A 148 3.06 -18.04 -10.91
CA PHE A 148 2.68 -19.40 -11.25
C PHE A 148 1.52 -19.45 -12.26
N PHE A 149 1.57 -20.41 -13.19
CA PHE A 149 0.48 -20.70 -14.12
C PHE A 149 0.50 -22.18 -14.50
N ASP A 150 -0.65 -22.86 -14.38
CA ASP A 150 -0.81 -24.27 -14.79
C ASP A 150 -1.64 -24.38 -16.08
N PRO A 151 -0.99 -24.66 -17.23
CA PRO A 151 -1.71 -24.86 -18.50
C PRO A 151 -2.65 -26.08 -18.52
N THR A 152 -2.50 -27.02 -17.58
CA THR A 152 -3.39 -28.19 -17.45
C THR A 152 -4.72 -27.82 -16.81
N GLY A 153 -4.79 -26.70 -16.09
CA GLY A 153 -5.97 -26.22 -15.39
C GLY A 153 -6.29 -26.93 -14.09
N LYS A 154 -5.38 -27.78 -13.58
CA LYS A 154 -5.56 -28.47 -12.29
C LYS A 154 -5.42 -27.50 -11.12
N GLN A 155 -4.53 -26.53 -11.25
CA GLN A 155 -4.31 -25.49 -10.25
C GLN A 155 -4.61 -24.11 -10.86
N PRO A 156 -5.50 -23.32 -10.28
CA PRO A 156 -5.73 -21.95 -10.71
C PRO A 156 -4.55 -21.05 -10.30
N THR A 157 -4.39 -19.93 -11.00
CA THR A 157 -3.55 -18.82 -10.58
C THR A 157 -4.44 -17.82 -9.87
N ASP A 158 -4.36 -17.78 -8.56
CA ASP A 158 -5.18 -16.91 -7.73
C ASP A 158 -4.43 -15.64 -7.34
N MET A 159 -5.11 -14.53 -7.50
CA MET A 159 -4.62 -13.18 -7.17
C MET A 159 -5.76 -12.35 -6.58
N GLN A 160 -5.43 -11.21 -6.02
CA GLN A 160 -6.41 -10.24 -5.56
C GLN A 160 -5.99 -8.83 -5.95
N PHE A 161 -6.96 -8.01 -6.32
CA PHE A 161 -6.79 -6.56 -6.40
C PHE A 161 -7.37 -5.91 -5.15
N TYR A 162 -6.66 -4.93 -4.63
CA TYR A 162 -7.21 -3.93 -3.74
C TYR A 162 -7.31 -2.60 -4.49
N PHE A 163 -8.50 -2.01 -4.52
CA PHE A 163 -8.75 -0.67 -5.06
C PHE A 163 -9.46 0.15 -3.99
N GLY A 164 -8.72 0.88 -3.20
CA GLY A 164 -9.33 1.52 -2.04
C GLY A 164 -8.52 2.65 -1.42
N PRO A 165 -9.06 3.25 -0.34
CA PRO A 165 -8.41 4.34 0.36
C PRO A 165 -7.19 3.89 1.14
N ASN A 166 -6.19 4.76 1.24
CA ASN A 166 -5.04 4.60 2.13
C ASN A 166 -5.44 4.92 3.58
N HIS A 167 -6.44 4.22 4.08
CA HIS A 167 -6.92 4.35 5.44
C HIS A 167 -6.43 3.16 6.27
N PHE A 168 -5.70 3.44 7.36
CA PHE A 168 -4.96 2.44 8.13
C PHE A 168 -5.82 1.24 8.53
N LYS A 169 -6.99 1.47 9.12
CA LYS A 169 -7.88 0.36 9.55
C LYS A 169 -8.50 -0.40 8.39
N THR A 170 -8.82 0.27 7.30
CA THR A 170 -9.35 -0.39 6.10
C THR A 170 -8.30 -1.34 5.50
N LEU A 171 -7.05 -0.89 5.40
CA LEU A 171 -5.94 -1.71 4.92
C LEU A 171 -5.64 -2.87 5.88
N LEU A 172 -5.60 -2.61 7.19
CA LEU A 172 -5.40 -3.64 8.21
C LEU A 172 -6.50 -4.72 8.14
N ASN A 173 -7.77 -4.34 8.04
CA ASN A 173 -8.87 -5.30 7.93
C ASN A 173 -8.86 -6.05 6.59
N SER A 174 -8.24 -5.49 5.55
CA SER A 174 -8.12 -6.16 4.25
C SER A 174 -7.14 -7.34 4.28
N ASN A 175 -6.21 -7.38 5.25
CA ASN A 175 -5.32 -8.53 5.45
C ASN A 175 -6.11 -9.81 5.77
N ASP A 176 -7.20 -9.69 6.53
CA ASP A 176 -8.06 -10.83 6.90
C ASP A 176 -8.82 -11.43 5.69
N LEU A 177 -8.87 -10.69 4.57
CA LEU A 177 -9.52 -11.13 3.32
C LEU A 177 -8.53 -11.76 2.33
N SER A 178 -7.27 -11.94 2.72
CA SER A 178 -6.25 -12.57 1.89
C SER A 178 -6.61 -14.02 1.59
N LEU A 179 -6.55 -14.42 0.31
CA LEU A 179 -6.77 -15.80 -0.11
C LEU A 179 -5.73 -16.74 0.48
N SER A 180 -4.48 -16.31 0.56
CA SER A 180 -3.35 -17.06 1.12
C SER A 180 -3.35 -17.12 2.64
N GLN A 181 -4.26 -16.41 3.33
CA GLN A 181 -4.29 -16.25 4.79
C GLN A 181 -2.96 -15.71 5.37
N LYS A 182 -2.15 -15.06 4.53
CA LYS A 182 -0.92 -14.37 4.94
C LYS A 182 -1.28 -13.01 5.54
N ASP A 183 -0.48 -12.57 6.48
CA ASP A 183 -0.47 -11.15 6.87
C ASP A 183 0.24 -10.34 5.78
N LEU A 184 -0.56 -9.63 4.99
CA LEU A 184 -0.06 -8.87 3.86
C LEU A 184 0.59 -7.55 4.28
N GLU A 185 0.37 -7.11 5.53
CA GLU A 185 0.85 -5.82 6.04
C GLU A 185 0.50 -4.63 5.10
N LEU A 186 -0.73 -4.65 4.51
CA LEU A 186 -1.18 -3.59 3.60
C LEU A 186 -1.23 -2.21 4.27
N GLU A 187 -1.40 -2.18 5.60
CA GLU A 187 -1.36 -0.94 6.37
C GLU A 187 -0.01 -0.20 6.31
N ASP A 188 1.07 -0.86 5.89
CA ASP A 188 2.37 -0.24 5.64
C ASP A 188 2.34 0.75 4.47
N LEU A 189 1.33 0.70 3.60
CA LEU A 189 1.06 1.74 2.61
C LEU A 189 0.78 3.11 3.28
N VAL A 190 0.36 3.13 4.55
CA VAL A 190 0.19 4.36 5.33
C VAL A 190 1.47 4.66 6.10
N TYR A 191 2.23 5.65 5.64
CA TYR A 191 3.45 6.06 6.32
C TYR A 191 3.14 6.70 7.69
N LEU A 192 3.39 5.98 8.76
CA LEU A 192 3.16 6.43 10.14
C LEU A 192 4.38 7.09 10.79
N GLY A 193 5.46 7.33 10.04
CA GLY A 193 6.69 7.93 10.54
C GLY A 193 7.72 6.92 11.08
N TRP A 194 8.74 7.42 11.77
CA TRP A 194 9.82 6.61 12.35
C TRP A 194 9.30 5.60 13.38
N PRO A 195 10.03 4.53 13.71
CA PRO A 195 9.53 3.41 14.54
C PRO A 195 8.85 3.83 15.84
N ILE A 196 9.44 4.79 16.58
CA ILE A 196 8.86 5.30 17.84
C ILE A 196 7.56 6.06 17.56
N ILE A 197 7.56 6.92 16.53
CA ILE A 197 6.39 7.71 16.14
C ILE A 197 5.31 6.79 15.57
N ARG A 198 5.70 5.78 14.78
CA ARG A 198 4.79 4.74 14.25
C ARG A 198 4.09 4.02 15.40
N TRP A 199 4.81 3.61 16.45
CA TRP A 199 4.23 2.96 17.62
C TRP A 199 3.20 3.86 18.32
N VAL A 200 3.53 5.13 18.58
CA VAL A 200 2.61 6.11 19.19
C VAL A 200 1.39 6.33 18.29
N ASN A 201 1.59 6.51 16.98
CA ASN A 201 0.49 6.72 16.04
C ASN A 201 -0.45 5.51 15.98
N ARG A 202 0.10 4.29 15.88
CA ARG A 202 -0.69 3.05 15.78
C ARG A 202 -1.51 2.80 17.05
N TRP A 203 -0.92 2.96 18.23
CA TRP A 203 -1.56 2.59 19.49
C TRP A 203 -2.35 3.73 20.15
N PHE A 204 -1.93 4.95 19.97
CA PHE A 204 -2.55 6.09 20.64
C PHE A 204 -3.31 7.01 19.68
N THR A 205 -2.63 7.58 18.68
CA THR A 205 -3.20 8.65 17.85
C THR A 205 -4.41 8.20 17.03
N ILE A 206 -4.31 7.05 16.35
CA ILE A 206 -5.39 6.49 15.50
C ILE A 206 -6.59 6.12 16.38
N ASN A 207 -6.36 5.45 17.50
CA ASN A 207 -7.45 5.02 18.37
C ASN A 207 -8.15 6.21 19.06
N LEU A 208 -7.38 7.22 19.47
CA LEU A 208 -7.93 8.46 20.02
C LEU A 208 -8.77 9.22 19.00
N PHE A 209 -8.29 9.32 17.77
CA PHE A 209 -9.01 9.94 16.66
C PHE A 209 -10.34 9.24 16.40
N ASP A 210 -10.33 7.91 16.26
CA ASP A 210 -11.54 7.12 15.99
C ASP A 210 -12.54 7.21 17.14
N TRP A 211 -12.06 7.17 18.39
CA TRP A 211 -12.90 7.33 19.57
C TRP A 211 -13.62 8.68 19.57
N LEU A 212 -12.89 9.78 19.33
CA LEU A 212 -13.49 11.12 19.26
C LEU A 212 -14.42 11.30 18.05
N SER A 213 -14.05 10.73 16.91
CA SER A 213 -14.86 10.79 15.68
C SER A 213 -16.17 10.03 15.83
N GLY A 214 -16.19 8.97 16.63
CA GLY A 214 -17.40 8.19 16.95
C GLY A 214 -18.47 8.98 17.73
N TRP A 215 -18.13 10.14 18.29
CA TRP A 215 -19.08 11.01 19.00
C TRP A 215 -19.93 11.88 18.05
N GLY A 216 -19.74 11.78 16.74
CA GLY A 216 -20.47 12.57 15.75
C GLY A 216 -20.11 14.05 15.74
N LEU A 217 -18.98 14.43 16.31
CA LEU A 217 -18.47 15.79 16.34
C LEU A 217 -17.95 16.22 14.96
N SER A 218 -17.97 17.52 14.68
CA SER A 218 -17.31 18.02 13.47
C SER A 218 -15.80 17.78 13.52
N MET A 219 -15.18 17.52 12.36
CA MET A 219 -13.73 17.22 12.26
C MET A 219 -12.86 18.28 12.93
N GLY A 220 -13.25 19.57 12.84
CA GLY A 220 -12.52 20.67 13.50
C GLY A 220 -12.51 20.53 15.03
N VAL A 221 -13.63 20.12 15.62
CA VAL A 221 -13.76 19.89 17.08
C VAL A 221 -12.95 18.65 17.48
N VAL A 222 -12.99 17.58 16.70
CA VAL A 222 -12.17 16.38 16.95
C VAL A 222 -10.68 16.73 16.99
N LEU A 223 -10.17 17.47 16.02
CA LEU A 223 -8.76 17.90 15.96
C LEU A 223 -8.39 18.83 17.12
N LEU A 224 -9.30 19.72 17.51
CA LEU A 224 -9.10 20.61 18.67
C LEU A 224 -8.97 19.78 19.96
N LEU A 225 -9.89 18.84 20.20
CA LEU A 225 -9.86 17.97 21.38
C LEU A 225 -8.61 17.10 21.41
N MET A 226 -8.23 16.49 20.29
CA MET A 226 -6.98 15.74 20.16
C MET A 226 -5.78 16.60 20.56
N THR A 227 -5.72 17.83 20.06
CA THR A 227 -4.63 18.76 20.36
C THR A 227 -4.55 19.06 21.86
N ILE A 228 -5.69 19.30 22.52
CA ILE A 228 -5.76 19.55 23.97
C ILE A 228 -5.28 18.32 24.75
N ILE A 229 -5.81 17.12 24.42
CA ILE A 229 -5.45 15.87 25.09
C ILE A 229 -3.95 15.60 24.98
N VAL A 230 -3.37 15.70 23.77
CA VAL A 230 -1.93 15.51 23.55
C VAL A 230 -1.11 16.52 24.33
N LYS A 231 -1.50 17.80 24.33
CA LYS A 231 -0.81 18.84 25.11
C LYS A 231 -0.85 18.56 26.61
N VAL A 232 -1.98 18.13 27.15
CA VAL A 232 -2.11 17.78 28.58
C VAL A 232 -1.21 16.59 28.92
N LEU A 233 -1.14 15.57 28.06
CA LEU A 233 -0.28 14.40 28.29
C LEU A 233 1.22 14.73 28.23
N VAL A 234 1.62 15.64 27.33
CA VAL A 234 3.03 16.04 27.18
C VAL A 234 3.44 17.13 28.18
N TYR A 235 2.47 17.82 28.81
CA TYR A 235 2.72 18.95 29.73
C TYR A 235 3.71 18.63 30.86
N PRO A 236 3.65 17.48 31.58
CA PRO A 236 4.60 17.20 32.67
C PRO A 236 6.07 17.14 32.20
N ALA A 237 6.29 16.57 30.97
CA ALA A 237 7.63 16.49 30.40
C ALA A 237 8.14 17.85 29.92
N THR A 238 7.27 18.62 29.25
CA THR A 238 7.61 19.99 28.81
C THR A 238 7.85 20.92 29.98
N TYR A 239 7.07 20.85 31.06
CA TYR A 239 7.27 21.63 32.26
C TYR A 239 8.66 21.37 32.89
N LYS A 240 9.05 20.09 33.03
CA LYS A 240 10.39 19.75 33.54
C LYS A 240 11.50 20.27 32.64
N SER A 241 11.33 20.21 31.32
CA SER A 241 12.30 20.75 30.36
C SER A 241 12.44 22.27 30.46
N TYR A 242 11.32 23.01 30.59
CA TYR A 242 11.34 24.45 30.78
C TYR A 242 12.01 24.83 32.08
N MET A 243 11.70 24.13 33.18
CA MET A 243 12.34 24.37 34.48
C MET A 243 13.84 24.12 34.43
N SER A 244 14.30 23.06 33.76
CA SER A 244 15.72 22.77 33.55
C SER A 244 16.40 23.87 32.74
N SER A 245 15.78 24.30 31.65
CA SER A 245 16.29 25.40 30.81
C SER A 245 16.36 26.74 31.57
N ALA A 246 15.35 27.04 32.41
CA ALA A 246 15.35 28.25 33.25
C ALA A 246 16.47 28.22 34.26
N LYS A 247 16.68 27.09 34.97
CA LYS A 247 17.79 26.91 35.90
C LYS A 247 19.15 27.08 35.22
N MET A 248 19.32 26.54 34.03
CA MET A 248 20.55 26.66 33.26
C MET A 248 20.84 28.12 32.85
N ARG A 249 19.80 28.91 32.52
CA ARG A 249 19.98 30.35 32.23
C ARG A 249 20.48 31.12 33.43
N VAL A 250 20.00 30.81 34.65
CA VAL A 250 20.45 31.44 35.89
C VAL A 250 21.88 31.03 36.22
N LEU A 251 22.28 29.80 35.94
CA LEU A 251 23.64 29.30 36.21
C LEU A 251 24.68 29.75 35.17
N LYS A 252 24.26 30.15 33.98
CA LYS A 252 25.17 30.52 32.88
C LYS A 252 26.22 31.59 33.26
N PRO A 253 25.89 32.71 33.96
CA PRO A 253 26.91 33.68 34.37
C PRO A 253 27.96 33.06 35.32
N TYR A 254 27.56 32.21 36.26
CA TYR A 254 28.48 31.55 37.20
C TYR A 254 29.41 30.53 36.49
N ILE A 255 28.91 29.86 35.46
CA ILE A 255 29.72 28.94 34.64
C ILE A 255 30.75 29.70 33.82
N ASN A 256 30.41 30.90 33.34
CA ASN A 256 31.32 31.75 32.57
C ASN A 256 32.42 32.42 33.44
N GLU A 257 32.22 32.53 34.76
CA GLU A 257 33.24 33.02 35.70
C GLU A 257 34.26 31.96 36.10
N ILE A 258 33.93 30.67 35.85
CA ILE A 258 34.79 29.54 36.23
C ILE A 258 35.65 29.07 35.05
N ASN A 259 35.29 29.45 33.81
CA ASN A 259 36.05 29.16 32.59
C ASN A 259 36.88 30.36 32.14
#